data_1a1dfde5f8e351a2d794676ba02d2ba0
#
_entry.id   1a1dfde5f8e351a2d794676ba02d2ba0
#
_cell.length_a   1.000
_cell.length_b   1.000
_cell.length_c   1.000
_cell.angle_alpha   90.00
_cell.angle_beta   90.00
_cell.angle_gamma   90.00
#
_symmetry.space_group_name_H-M   'P 1'
#
loop_
_entity.id
_entity.type
_entity.pdbx_description
1 polymer ?
#
loop_
_entity_poly.entity_id
_entity_poly.type
_entity_poly.pdbx_seq_one_letter_code
_entity_poly.pdbx_strand_id
1 'polypeptide(L)'
;MTQTHIAALVTAGLSLTLAGCEIGPKVTSQNGYRGTGLNQIVNKSKVTPQQAIPANVYDTPDDSGPRASETYQNVPVLGGVSTERFNHFMAQMNNWVAPKTGDPNNVGCNYCHNPENMASDEKYPKVVSRRMIQMTQNINANWSSHVQQTGVTCWTCHRGNTIPLNRWSLDDKAGNGTITGEKFGQNTPDARAAFASLPYNGFGKYLLGSSSMNARVSNTAIHPSPDHKVSTKDAESVYGFMMHMSSSLGVNCTYCHNSGSFASWNMSQPQRALAWYAIRMVRNANEEYVQPLANVLPADQKGPNGDPYKINCATCHNGINKPMYGVSMRAENPVLWPAAVVSMTAGTMAPKAGPSAATPVSGAAAGR
;
A
#
# COMPACT_ATOMS: atom_id res chain seq x y z
N MET A 1 -35.26 -9.56 46.99
CA MET A 1 -35.15 -8.87 45.70
C MET A 1 -36.52 -8.55 45.21
N THR A 2 -36.87 -7.31 45.07
CA THR A 2 -38.18 -6.88 44.59
C THR A 2 -38.31 -7.09 43.08
N GLN A 3 -39.50 -7.33 42.57
CA GLN A 3 -39.78 -7.53 41.12
C GLN A 3 -39.16 -6.43 40.24
N THR A 4 -39.03 -5.22 40.77
CA THR A 4 -38.35 -4.08 40.13
C THR A 4 -36.86 -4.30 39.89
N HIS A 5 -36.16 -4.97 40.80
CA HIS A 5 -34.71 -5.26 40.61
C HIS A 5 -34.49 -6.37 39.58
N ILE A 6 -35.40 -7.32 39.47
CA ILE A 6 -35.31 -8.38 38.47
C ILE A 6 -35.60 -7.81 37.08
N ALA A 7 -36.59 -6.94 36.93
CA ALA A 7 -36.88 -6.26 35.67
C ALA A 7 -35.70 -5.39 35.19
N ALA A 8 -35.09 -4.64 36.11
CA ALA A 8 -33.91 -3.82 35.77
C ALA A 8 -32.67 -4.65 35.33
N LEU A 9 -32.45 -5.82 35.98
CA LEU A 9 -31.35 -6.73 35.60
C LEU A 9 -31.61 -7.41 34.24
N VAL A 10 -32.86 -7.79 33.95
CA VAL A 10 -33.25 -8.38 32.66
C VAL A 10 -33.13 -7.35 31.55
N THR A 11 -33.53 -6.08 31.78
CA THR A 11 -33.41 -5.01 30.78
C THR A 11 -31.95 -4.65 30.53
N ALA A 12 -31.11 -4.59 31.57
CA ALA A 12 -29.69 -4.35 31.44
C ALA A 12 -28.98 -5.53 30.72
N GLY A 13 -29.35 -6.77 31.00
CA GLY A 13 -28.83 -7.96 30.31
C GLY A 13 -29.22 -7.99 28.83
N LEU A 14 -30.46 -7.62 28.48
CA LEU A 14 -30.92 -7.53 27.10
C LEU A 14 -30.19 -6.40 26.31
N SER A 15 -29.93 -5.29 26.97
CA SER A 15 -29.18 -4.18 26.37
C SER A 15 -27.74 -4.54 26.08
N LEU A 16 -27.11 -5.36 26.92
CA LEU A 16 -25.74 -5.86 26.73
C LEU A 16 -25.63 -6.89 25.61
N THR A 17 -26.65 -7.71 25.39
CA THR A 17 -26.65 -8.68 24.28
C THR A 17 -26.93 -8.05 22.94
N LEU A 18 -27.55 -6.88 22.87
CA LEU A 18 -27.76 -6.11 21.65
C LEU A 18 -26.53 -5.26 21.25
N ALA A 19 -25.60 -5.04 22.17
CA ALA A 19 -24.37 -4.26 21.90
C ALA A 19 -23.40 -4.95 20.94
N GLY A 20 -23.59 -6.24 20.66
CA GLY A 20 -22.82 -6.99 19.65
C GLY A 20 -23.32 -6.85 18.21
N CYS A 21 -24.52 -6.31 17.99
CA CYS A 21 -25.06 -6.10 16.65
C CYS A 21 -24.75 -4.68 16.18
N GLU A 22 -23.84 -4.53 15.27
CA GLU A 22 -23.64 -3.25 14.58
C GLU A 22 -24.87 -2.90 13.75
N ILE A 23 -25.71 -2.01 14.27
CA ILE A 23 -26.89 -1.47 13.59
C ILE A 23 -26.45 -0.30 12.72
N GLY A 24 -26.84 -0.27 11.46
CA GLY A 24 -26.60 0.83 10.55
C GLY A 24 -26.35 0.38 9.12
N PRO A 25 -26.38 1.30 8.16
CA PRO A 25 -26.13 0.99 6.76
C PRO A 25 -24.72 0.44 6.59
N LYS A 26 -24.62 -0.65 5.84
CA LYS A 26 -23.36 -1.33 5.53
C LYS A 26 -22.89 -0.95 4.13
N VAL A 27 -21.59 -0.77 3.98
CA VAL A 27 -20.92 -0.73 2.68
C VAL A 27 -20.30 -2.10 2.45
N THR A 28 -20.65 -2.73 1.34
CA THR A 28 -20.18 -4.06 0.98
C THR A 28 -19.30 -3.95 -0.26
N SER A 29 -18.09 -4.47 -0.18
CA SER A 29 -17.18 -4.61 -1.30
C SER A 29 -16.89 -6.09 -1.55
N GLN A 30 -17.20 -6.57 -2.75
CA GLN A 30 -16.88 -7.94 -3.14
C GLN A 30 -15.44 -8.02 -3.63
N ASN A 31 -14.68 -8.96 -3.06
CA ASN A 31 -13.28 -9.17 -3.37
C ASN A 31 -13.08 -10.59 -3.91
N GLY A 32 -12.73 -10.70 -5.18
CA GLY A 32 -12.56 -11.97 -5.88
C GLY A 32 -13.74 -12.32 -6.78
N TYR A 33 -13.68 -13.54 -7.33
CA TYR A 33 -14.70 -14.03 -8.26
C TYR A 33 -16.05 -14.21 -7.56
N ARG A 34 -17.12 -13.92 -8.29
CA ARG A 34 -18.49 -14.10 -7.83
C ARG A 34 -18.70 -15.56 -7.35
N GLY A 35 -19.18 -15.70 -6.12
CA GLY A 35 -19.43 -17.01 -5.49
C GLY A 35 -18.24 -17.65 -4.78
N THR A 36 -17.00 -17.16 -4.98
CA THR A 36 -15.80 -17.64 -4.28
C THR A 36 -15.04 -16.54 -3.55
N GLY A 37 -15.40 -15.28 -3.81
CA GLY A 37 -14.76 -14.14 -3.21
C GLY A 37 -15.30 -13.82 -1.83
N LEU A 38 -14.48 -13.18 -1.02
CA LEU A 38 -14.88 -12.64 0.27
C LEU A 38 -15.51 -11.25 0.08
N ASN A 39 -16.60 -11.01 0.81
CA ASN A 39 -17.15 -9.67 0.92
C ASN A 39 -16.55 -8.98 2.14
N GLN A 40 -16.02 -7.79 1.94
CA GLN A 40 -15.72 -6.89 3.03
C GLN A 40 -16.96 -6.05 3.33
N ILE A 41 -17.50 -6.19 4.54
CA ILE A 41 -18.67 -5.48 4.99
C ILE A 41 -18.23 -4.52 6.09
N VAL A 42 -18.47 -3.24 5.90
CA VAL A 42 -18.09 -2.19 6.84
C VAL A 42 -19.31 -1.34 7.17
N ASN A 43 -19.48 -0.97 8.43
CA ASN A 43 -20.48 0.01 8.80
C ASN A 43 -20.16 1.37 8.18
N LYS A 44 -21.11 1.95 7.45
CA LYS A 44 -20.90 3.23 6.75
C LYS A 44 -20.47 4.36 7.69
N SER A 45 -20.93 4.34 8.94
CA SER A 45 -20.56 5.34 9.96
C SER A 45 -19.10 5.19 10.45
N LYS A 46 -18.49 4.03 10.24
CA LYS A 46 -17.07 3.76 10.58
C LYS A 46 -16.12 4.00 9.43
N VAL A 47 -16.63 4.37 8.26
CA VAL A 47 -15.77 4.84 7.16
C VAL A 47 -15.18 6.18 7.59
N THR A 48 -13.90 6.17 7.91
CA THR A 48 -13.21 7.39 8.34
C THR A 48 -13.10 8.38 7.17
N PRO A 49 -13.03 9.69 7.42
CA PRO A 49 -12.81 10.68 6.37
C PRO A 49 -11.58 10.37 5.49
N GLN A 50 -10.55 9.76 6.08
CA GLN A 50 -9.35 9.32 5.33
C GLN A 50 -9.60 8.15 4.37
N GLN A 51 -10.71 7.44 4.51
CA GLN A 51 -11.15 6.40 3.56
C GLN A 51 -12.08 6.96 2.48
N ALA A 52 -12.62 8.15 2.69
CA ALA A 52 -13.43 8.82 1.69
C ALA A 52 -12.55 9.28 0.52
N ILE A 53 -13.14 9.29 -0.67
CA ILE A 53 -12.52 9.89 -1.85
C ILE A 53 -12.72 11.40 -1.73
N PRO A 54 -11.66 12.21 -1.85
CA PRO A 54 -11.81 13.66 -1.84
C PRO A 54 -12.60 14.10 -3.07
N ALA A 55 -13.39 15.15 -2.90
CA ALA A 55 -14.06 15.76 -4.04
C ALA A 55 -13.05 16.29 -5.06
N ASN A 56 -13.40 16.20 -6.34
CA ASN A 56 -12.64 16.84 -7.38
C ASN A 56 -12.65 18.36 -7.15
N VAL A 57 -11.53 19.03 -7.38
CA VAL A 57 -11.41 20.48 -7.12
C VAL A 57 -12.28 21.30 -8.08
N TYR A 58 -12.39 20.84 -9.32
CA TYR A 58 -13.29 21.31 -10.38
C TYR A 58 -13.29 20.25 -11.48
N ASP A 59 -14.14 20.40 -12.49
CA ASP A 59 -14.25 19.45 -13.59
C ASP A 59 -12.92 19.28 -14.30
N THR A 60 -12.56 18.03 -14.58
CA THR A 60 -11.26 17.70 -15.20
C THR A 60 -11.21 18.26 -16.61
N PRO A 61 -10.28 19.17 -16.91
CA PRO A 61 -10.14 19.70 -18.26
C PRO A 61 -9.77 18.62 -19.28
N ASP A 62 -10.12 18.85 -20.53
CA ASP A 62 -9.61 18.04 -21.63
C ASP A 62 -8.10 18.29 -21.83
N ASP A 63 -7.46 17.54 -22.72
CA ASP A 63 -6.03 17.67 -22.98
C ASP A 63 -5.74 18.53 -24.21
N SER A 64 -6.59 19.51 -24.49
CA SER A 64 -6.44 20.48 -25.57
C SER A 64 -5.63 21.71 -25.14
N GLY A 65 -5.24 22.53 -26.11
CA GLY A 65 -4.52 23.79 -25.85
C GLY A 65 -3.00 23.63 -25.66
N PRO A 66 -2.34 24.72 -25.20
CA PRO A 66 -0.89 24.76 -25.06
C PRO A 66 -0.39 23.75 -24.02
N ARG A 67 0.82 23.26 -24.21
CA ARG A 67 1.44 22.33 -23.27
C ARG A 67 2.00 23.05 -22.05
N ALA A 68 2.01 22.36 -20.91
CA ALA A 68 2.54 22.93 -19.68
C ALA A 68 4.04 23.35 -19.83
N SER A 69 4.82 22.66 -20.66
CA SER A 69 6.20 23.03 -20.96
C SER A 69 6.33 24.28 -21.85
N GLU A 70 5.27 24.66 -22.57
CA GLU A 70 5.23 25.88 -23.39
C GLU A 70 4.83 27.08 -22.54
N THR A 71 3.99 26.87 -21.53
CA THR A 71 3.45 27.92 -20.67
C THR A 71 4.33 28.18 -19.44
N TYR A 72 4.88 27.12 -18.86
CA TYR A 72 5.62 27.18 -17.60
C TYR A 72 7.06 26.71 -17.75
N GLN A 73 7.93 27.30 -16.96
CA GLN A 73 9.33 26.88 -16.86
C GLN A 73 9.48 25.73 -15.87
N ASN A 74 10.48 24.87 -16.12
CA ASN A 74 10.89 23.80 -15.21
C ASN A 74 9.80 22.76 -14.91
N VAL A 75 9.13 22.23 -15.95
CA VAL A 75 8.09 21.19 -15.87
C VAL A 75 8.56 19.88 -16.52
N PRO A 76 9.58 19.20 -15.96
CA PRO A 76 10.20 18.03 -16.62
C PRO A 76 9.31 16.76 -16.62
N VAL A 77 8.36 16.63 -15.71
CA VAL A 77 7.56 15.39 -15.55
C VAL A 77 6.22 15.46 -16.26
N LEU A 78 5.54 16.63 -16.20
CA LEU A 78 4.20 16.83 -16.72
C LEU A 78 4.18 17.86 -17.89
N GLY A 79 5.32 18.14 -18.51
CA GLY A 79 5.43 19.12 -19.57
C GLY A 79 4.58 18.82 -20.82
N GLY A 80 4.30 17.54 -21.07
CA GLY A 80 3.53 17.10 -22.22
C GLY A 80 2.00 17.14 -22.07
N VAL A 81 1.46 17.46 -20.88
CA VAL A 81 0.01 17.62 -20.68
C VAL A 81 -0.42 19.06 -20.97
N SER A 82 -1.71 19.29 -21.26
CA SER A 82 -2.21 20.65 -21.42
C SER A 82 -2.03 21.49 -20.16
N THR A 83 -1.87 22.79 -20.33
CA THR A 83 -1.72 23.73 -19.20
C THR A 83 -2.87 23.62 -18.22
N GLU A 84 -4.10 23.48 -18.70
CA GLU A 84 -5.28 23.36 -17.85
C GLU A 84 -5.29 22.05 -17.04
N ARG A 85 -4.93 20.91 -17.65
CA ARG A 85 -4.75 19.65 -16.90
C ARG A 85 -3.63 19.73 -15.87
N PHE A 86 -2.55 20.40 -16.20
CA PHE A 86 -1.45 20.63 -15.26
C PHE A 86 -1.93 21.42 -14.04
N ASN A 87 -2.66 22.52 -14.27
CA ASN A 87 -3.20 23.37 -13.21
C ASN A 87 -4.21 22.62 -12.33
N HIS A 88 -5.11 21.86 -12.95
CA HIS A 88 -6.06 21.01 -12.25
C HIS A 88 -5.32 20.02 -11.33
N PHE A 89 -4.30 19.35 -11.84
CA PHE A 89 -3.54 18.38 -11.06
C PHE A 89 -2.74 19.03 -9.92
N MET A 90 -2.18 20.23 -10.12
CA MET A 90 -1.53 20.98 -9.04
C MET A 90 -2.52 21.34 -7.93
N ALA A 91 -3.75 21.74 -8.28
CA ALA A 91 -4.81 21.99 -7.32
C ALA A 91 -5.23 20.73 -6.55
N GLN A 92 -5.33 19.57 -7.23
CA GLN A 92 -5.57 18.28 -6.59
C GLN A 92 -4.45 17.91 -5.61
N MET A 93 -3.19 18.01 -6.04
CA MET A 93 -2.03 17.72 -5.18
C MET A 93 -2.02 18.61 -3.94
N ASN A 94 -2.31 19.89 -4.09
CA ASN A 94 -2.43 20.80 -2.96
C ASN A 94 -3.42 20.28 -1.91
N ASN A 95 -4.56 19.75 -2.34
CA ASN A 95 -5.55 19.18 -1.43
C ASN A 95 -5.12 17.85 -0.79
N TRP A 96 -4.29 17.07 -1.48
CA TRP A 96 -3.96 15.70 -1.06
C TRP A 96 -2.72 15.60 -0.17
N VAL A 97 -1.75 16.48 -0.33
CA VAL A 97 -0.44 16.32 0.31
C VAL A 97 0.10 17.57 0.98
N ALA A 98 -0.38 18.78 0.62
CA ALA A 98 0.13 19.99 1.24
C ALA A 98 -0.49 20.24 2.62
N PRO A 99 0.27 20.77 3.58
CA PRO A 99 -0.28 21.21 4.86
C PRO A 99 -1.36 22.27 4.67
N LYS A 100 -2.43 22.20 5.47
CA LYS A 100 -3.56 23.13 5.40
C LYS A 100 -3.46 24.28 6.38
N THR A 101 -2.64 24.11 7.42
CA THR A 101 -2.44 25.04 8.52
C THR A 101 -0.97 25.14 8.86
N GLY A 102 -0.54 26.26 9.37
CA GLY A 102 0.83 26.51 9.78
C GLY A 102 1.38 27.83 9.25
N ASP A 103 2.68 27.91 9.04
CA ASP A 103 3.36 29.07 8.47
C ASP A 103 2.86 29.33 7.04
N PRO A 104 2.38 30.55 6.70
CA PRO A 104 1.92 30.91 5.36
C PRO A 104 2.92 30.60 4.25
N ASN A 105 4.21 30.61 4.53
CA ASN A 105 5.25 30.27 3.56
C ASN A 105 5.43 28.76 3.34
N ASN A 106 4.78 27.92 4.14
CA ASN A 106 4.92 26.48 4.13
C ASN A 106 3.57 25.73 4.10
N VAL A 107 2.49 26.40 3.71
CA VAL A 107 1.15 25.80 3.55
C VAL A 107 0.66 25.96 2.12
N GLY A 108 -0.25 25.08 1.72
CA GLY A 108 -0.85 25.15 0.40
C GLY A 108 0.19 25.04 -0.72
N CYS A 109 0.04 25.87 -1.76
CA CYS A 109 0.99 25.90 -2.87
C CYS A 109 2.41 26.28 -2.44
N ASN A 110 2.52 27.16 -1.43
CA ASN A 110 3.79 27.64 -0.92
C ASN A 110 4.61 26.55 -0.19
N TYR A 111 3.99 25.44 0.16
CA TYR A 111 4.73 24.29 0.69
C TYR A 111 5.76 23.74 -0.30
N CYS A 112 5.37 23.66 -1.57
CA CYS A 112 6.23 23.12 -2.64
C CYS A 112 6.89 24.21 -3.49
N HIS A 113 6.30 25.39 -3.60
CA HIS A 113 6.75 26.44 -4.51
C HIS A 113 7.19 27.70 -3.77
N ASN A 114 8.21 28.38 -4.29
CA ASN A 114 8.49 29.76 -3.93
C ASN A 114 7.47 30.67 -4.64
N PRO A 115 6.68 31.50 -3.92
CA PRO A 115 5.67 32.34 -4.53
C PRO A 115 6.26 33.41 -5.48
N GLU A 116 7.51 33.83 -5.27
CA GLU A 116 8.21 34.79 -6.13
C GLU A 116 8.79 34.15 -7.39
N ASN A 117 9.09 32.83 -7.32
CA ASN A 117 9.62 32.04 -8.45
C ASN A 117 9.11 30.62 -8.39
N MET A 118 7.93 30.36 -8.97
CA MET A 118 7.29 29.04 -9.02
C MET A 118 8.14 27.98 -9.74
N ALA A 119 9.07 28.41 -10.61
CA ALA A 119 9.97 27.51 -11.32
C ALA A 119 11.17 27.04 -10.49
N SER A 120 11.51 27.74 -9.39
CA SER A 120 12.65 27.39 -8.51
C SER A 120 12.50 25.99 -7.90
N ASP A 121 13.62 25.28 -7.75
CA ASP A 121 13.72 23.99 -7.07
C ASP A 121 14.30 24.11 -5.65
N GLU A 122 14.39 25.31 -5.10
CA GLU A 122 14.94 25.53 -3.76
C GLU A 122 14.18 24.82 -2.65
N LYS A 123 12.87 24.60 -2.84
CA LYS A 123 12.03 23.87 -1.88
C LYS A 123 12.09 22.38 -2.16
N TYR A 124 12.64 21.61 -1.23
CA TYR A 124 12.76 20.16 -1.38
C TYR A 124 11.43 19.45 -1.66
N PRO A 125 10.24 19.88 -1.12
CA PRO A 125 8.98 19.20 -1.41
C PRO A 125 8.62 19.20 -2.90
N LYS A 126 9.04 20.20 -3.67
CA LYS A 126 8.84 20.23 -5.12
C LYS A 126 9.64 19.13 -5.82
N VAL A 127 10.90 18.95 -5.41
CA VAL A 127 11.77 17.89 -5.95
C VAL A 127 11.23 16.51 -5.58
N VAL A 128 10.81 16.33 -4.32
CA VAL A 128 10.16 15.11 -3.83
C VAL A 128 8.88 14.81 -4.60
N SER A 129 8.03 15.82 -4.82
CA SER A 129 6.75 15.66 -5.54
C SER A 129 6.94 15.13 -6.95
N ARG A 130 7.95 15.60 -7.70
CA ARG A 130 8.27 15.06 -9.02
C ARG A 130 8.58 13.57 -8.97
N ARG A 131 9.37 13.15 -7.99
CA ARG A 131 9.72 11.73 -7.83
C ARG A 131 8.49 10.90 -7.46
N MET A 132 7.60 11.44 -6.63
CA MET A 132 6.34 10.78 -6.25
C MET A 132 5.37 10.69 -7.44
N ILE A 133 5.29 11.69 -8.30
CA ILE A 133 4.50 11.62 -9.55
C ILE A 133 5.03 10.49 -10.44
N GLN A 134 6.34 10.44 -10.67
CA GLN A 134 6.97 9.38 -11.47
C GLN A 134 6.72 7.99 -10.87
N MET A 135 6.82 7.85 -9.54
CA MET A 135 6.50 6.60 -8.83
C MET A 135 5.04 6.19 -9.07
N THR A 136 4.12 7.11 -8.93
CA THR A 136 2.69 6.86 -9.13
C THR A 136 2.39 6.43 -10.56
N GLN A 137 2.97 7.13 -11.53
CA GLN A 137 2.89 6.77 -12.96
C GLN A 137 3.47 5.38 -13.23
N ASN A 138 4.64 5.07 -12.65
CA ASN A 138 5.24 3.74 -12.76
C ASN A 138 4.36 2.64 -12.16
N ILE A 139 3.76 2.88 -10.99
CA ILE A 139 2.87 1.92 -10.37
C ILE A 139 1.66 1.66 -11.27
N ASN A 140 1.04 2.70 -11.79
CA ASN A 140 -0.15 2.59 -12.65
C ASN A 140 0.15 1.93 -14.01
N ALA A 141 1.33 2.17 -14.58
CA ALA A 141 1.72 1.60 -15.87
C ALA A 141 2.23 0.16 -15.77
N ASN A 142 3.13 -0.10 -14.82
CA ASN A 142 3.94 -1.34 -14.79
C ASN A 142 3.47 -2.36 -13.75
N TRP A 143 2.60 -1.98 -12.79
CA TRP A 143 2.14 -2.85 -11.74
C TRP A 143 0.62 -3.08 -11.77
N SER A 144 0.03 -2.98 -12.96
CA SER A 144 -1.41 -3.23 -13.20
C SER A 144 -1.85 -4.63 -12.76
N SER A 145 -0.94 -5.62 -12.73
CA SER A 145 -1.19 -6.94 -12.15
C SER A 145 -1.54 -6.92 -10.65
N HIS A 146 -1.20 -5.85 -9.92
CA HIS A 146 -1.64 -5.65 -8.54
C HIS A 146 -2.71 -4.57 -8.42
N VAL A 147 -2.43 -3.36 -8.92
CA VAL A 147 -3.34 -2.22 -8.73
C VAL A 147 -4.57 -2.27 -9.65
N GLN A 148 -4.54 -3.11 -10.65
CA GLN A 148 -5.62 -3.36 -11.60
C GLN A 148 -6.14 -2.06 -12.25
N GLN A 149 -7.44 -1.97 -12.49
CA GLN A 149 -8.08 -0.79 -13.11
C GLN A 149 -8.25 0.37 -12.11
N THR A 150 -8.25 0.07 -10.81
CA THR A 150 -8.35 1.10 -9.76
C THR A 150 -7.15 2.03 -9.80
N GLY A 151 -5.94 1.46 -9.91
CA GLY A 151 -4.69 2.20 -9.87
C GLY A 151 -4.47 2.90 -8.53
N VAL A 152 -3.52 3.82 -8.51
CA VAL A 152 -3.18 4.62 -7.33
C VAL A 152 -3.06 6.11 -7.70
N THR A 153 -3.32 6.97 -6.72
CA THR A 153 -3.06 8.41 -6.75
C THR A 153 -2.25 8.80 -5.52
N CYS A 154 -1.86 10.06 -5.40
CA CYS A 154 -1.22 10.56 -4.18
C CYS A 154 -2.14 10.35 -2.96
N TRP A 155 -3.44 10.54 -3.13
CA TRP A 155 -4.43 10.31 -2.06
C TRP A 155 -4.42 8.87 -1.54
N THR A 156 -4.17 7.89 -2.38
CA THR A 156 -4.14 6.47 -1.98
C THR A 156 -3.23 6.20 -0.79
N CYS A 157 -2.08 6.89 -0.73
CA CYS A 157 -1.08 6.74 0.33
C CYS A 157 -1.14 7.89 1.35
N HIS A 158 -1.26 9.13 0.89
CA HIS A 158 -1.11 10.32 1.73
C HIS A 158 -2.36 10.68 2.54
N ARG A 159 -3.55 10.51 1.97
CA ARG A 159 -4.81 10.76 2.68
C ARG A 159 -4.91 12.12 3.35
N GLY A 160 -4.42 13.17 2.69
CA GLY A 160 -4.37 14.53 3.22
C GLY A 160 -3.18 14.82 4.16
N ASN A 161 -2.25 13.89 4.29
CA ASN A 161 -1.04 14.07 5.10
C ASN A 161 0.18 14.29 4.20
N THR A 162 1.07 15.17 4.59
CA THR A 162 2.33 15.42 3.89
C THR A 162 3.20 14.15 3.81
N ILE A 163 3.24 13.40 4.89
CA ILE A 163 3.88 12.08 4.96
C ILE A 163 2.79 11.06 5.29
N PRO A 164 2.72 9.92 4.59
CA PRO A 164 1.75 8.87 4.90
C PRO A 164 1.84 8.42 6.37
N LEU A 165 0.69 8.18 7.00
CA LEU A 165 0.63 7.77 8.42
C LEU A 165 1.29 6.41 8.64
N ASN A 166 0.98 5.44 7.77
CA ASN A 166 1.51 4.07 7.86
C ASN A 166 2.81 3.96 7.06
N ARG A 167 3.88 4.45 7.63
CA ARG A 167 5.24 4.43 7.07
C ARG A 167 6.19 3.67 7.98
N TRP A 168 7.36 3.36 7.49
CA TRP A 168 8.41 2.75 8.28
C TRP A 168 9.80 3.25 7.87
N SER A 169 10.77 3.11 8.75
CA SER A 169 12.18 3.39 8.53
C SER A 169 13.02 2.22 9.03
N LEU A 170 14.27 2.17 8.63
CA LEU A 170 15.22 1.22 9.19
C LEU A 170 15.43 1.54 10.66
N ASP A 171 15.51 0.49 11.47
CA ASP A 171 15.74 0.58 12.89
C ASP A 171 17.05 -0.15 13.22
N ASP A 172 18.06 0.59 13.62
CA ASP A 172 19.34 0.03 14.07
C ASP A 172 19.25 -0.66 15.43
N LYS A 173 18.14 -0.46 16.12
CA LYS A 173 17.86 -1.19 17.35
C LYS A 173 17.42 -2.63 17.11
N ALA A 174 18.00 -3.28 16.10
CA ALA A 174 18.21 -4.72 16.18
C ALA A 174 19.14 -4.95 17.39
N GLY A 175 18.59 -4.83 18.58
CA GLY A 175 19.32 -4.96 19.82
C GLY A 175 20.19 -6.21 19.74
N ASN A 176 21.42 -6.13 20.15
CA ASN A 176 22.23 -7.31 20.42
C ASN A 176 21.36 -8.16 21.32
N GLY A 177 20.78 -9.25 20.76
CA GLY A 177 19.74 -10.02 21.41
C GLY A 177 20.09 -10.25 22.86
N THR A 178 19.23 -9.81 23.75
CA THR A 178 19.34 -10.17 25.16
C THR A 178 19.14 -11.68 25.32
N ILE A 179 19.40 -12.21 26.49
CA ILE A 179 19.14 -13.61 26.83
C ILE A 179 17.69 -14.03 26.47
N THR A 180 16.77 -13.08 26.38
CA THR A 180 15.34 -13.29 26.04
C THR A 180 15.04 -13.36 24.53
N GLY A 181 16.02 -13.16 23.67
CA GLY A 181 15.84 -13.32 22.22
C GLY A 181 15.15 -12.16 21.49
N GLU A 182 15.17 -10.97 22.04
CA GLU A 182 14.46 -9.77 21.54
C GLU A 182 14.99 -9.20 20.22
N LYS A 183 15.79 -9.96 19.50
CA LYS A 183 16.30 -9.50 18.20
C LYS A 183 15.14 -9.29 17.24
N PHE A 184 15.07 -8.08 16.64
CA PHE A 184 14.00 -7.67 15.72
C PHE A 184 12.58 -7.73 16.30
N GLY A 185 12.39 -7.46 17.59
CA GLY A 185 11.09 -7.45 18.24
C GLY A 185 10.51 -8.82 18.57
N GLN A 186 11.30 -9.87 18.47
CA GLN A 186 10.90 -11.19 18.96
C GLN A 186 10.58 -11.10 20.46
N ASN A 187 9.43 -11.64 20.87
CA ASN A 187 8.84 -11.54 22.22
C ASN A 187 8.37 -10.13 22.65
N THR A 188 8.46 -9.14 21.77
CA THR A 188 7.95 -7.80 22.04
C THR A 188 6.93 -7.43 20.94
N PRO A 189 5.65 -7.15 21.29
CA PRO A 189 4.66 -6.77 20.30
C PRO A 189 5.08 -5.51 19.52
N ASP A 190 5.04 -5.57 18.18
CA ASP A 190 5.38 -4.48 17.30
C ASP A 190 4.33 -4.33 16.19
N ALA A 191 3.96 -3.09 15.85
CA ALA A 191 2.97 -2.79 14.82
C ALA A 191 3.37 -3.33 13.43
N ARG A 192 4.67 -3.45 13.15
CA ARG A 192 5.20 -4.01 11.91
C ARG A 192 4.90 -5.50 11.75
N ALA A 193 4.63 -6.20 12.85
CA ALA A 193 4.17 -7.60 12.88
C ALA A 193 2.74 -7.72 13.41
N ALA A 194 1.92 -6.67 13.27
CA ALA A 194 0.54 -6.60 13.74
C ALA A 194 0.39 -6.94 15.24
N PHE A 195 1.33 -6.46 16.06
CA PHE A 195 1.42 -6.72 17.50
C PHE A 195 1.53 -8.21 17.88
N ALA A 196 1.81 -9.10 16.94
CA ALA A 196 2.29 -10.43 17.25
C ALA A 196 3.73 -10.34 17.77
N SER A 197 4.10 -11.18 18.75
CA SER A 197 5.47 -11.24 19.26
C SER A 197 6.42 -11.94 18.28
N LEU A 198 6.36 -11.57 17.01
CA LEU A 198 7.15 -12.09 15.90
C LEU A 198 8.14 -11.04 15.40
N PRO A 199 9.24 -11.46 14.78
CA PRO A 199 10.20 -10.52 14.22
C PRO A 199 9.58 -9.59 13.17
N TYR A 200 9.91 -8.30 13.20
CA TYR A 200 9.50 -7.30 12.24
C TYR A 200 10.50 -7.06 11.10
N ASN A 201 11.61 -7.80 11.07
CA ASN A 201 12.64 -7.67 10.05
C ASN A 201 12.20 -8.04 8.63
N GLY A 202 10.97 -8.57 8.46
CA GLY A 202 10.37 -8.86 7.17
C GLY A 202 10.28 -7.64 6.25
N PHE A 203 10.19 -6.41 6.80
CA PHE A 203 10.18 -5.20 5.97
C PHE A 203 11.52 -4.99 5.28
N GLY A 204 12.63 -5.04 6.00
CA GLY A 204 13.97 -4.92 5.41
C GLY A 204 14.28 -6.08 4.46
N LYS A 205 13.83 -7.31 4.78
CA LYS A 205 14.06 -8.49 3.94
C LYS A 205 13.26 -8.50 2.64
N TYR A 206 11.97 -8.12 2.69
CA TYR A 206 11.05 -8.36 1.57
C TYR A 206 10.60 -7.10 0.86
N LEU A 207 10.68 -5.93 1.50
CA LEU A 207 10.30 -4.64 0.93
C LEU A 207 11.48 -3.75 0.55
N LEU A 208 12.71 -4.25 0.73
CA LEU A 208 13.97 -3.64 0.27
C LEU A 208 14.87 -4.70 -0.36
N GLY A 209 15.95 -4.26 -0.99
CA GLY A 209 17.02 -5.09 -1.53
C GLY A 209 16.71 -5.74 -2.86
N SER A 210 17.66 -6.49 -3.37
CA SER A 210 17.60 -7.10 -4.69
C SER A 210 16.43 -8.08 -4.80
N SER A 211 15.92 -8.24 -5.99
CA SER A 211 14.74 -9.02 -6.36
C SER A 211 14.75 -10.51 -5.97
N SER A 212 15.86 -11.02 -5.44
CA SER A 212 16.04 -12.45 -5.13
C SER A 212 15.36 -12.93 -3.85
N MET A 213 15.05 -12.02 -2.91
CA MET A 213 14.45 -12.38 -1.64
C MET A 213 12.94 -12.59 -1.78
N ASN A 214 12.53 -13.84 -1.73
CA ASN A 214 11.13 -14.21 -1.69
C ASN A 214 10.69 -14.49 -0.25
N ALA A 215 9.48 -14.08 0.11
CA ALA A 215 8.84 -14.48 1.36
C ALA A 215 8.46 -15.96 1.28
N ARG A 216 9.40 -16.85 1.62
CA ARG A 216 9.29 -18.28 1.44
C ARG A 216 9.88 -19.01 2.65
N VAL A 217 9.16 -19.99 3.17
CA VAL A 217 9.56 -20.79 4.33
C VAL A 217 9.73 -22.27 4.03
N SER A 218 9.32 -22.74 2.84
CA SER A 218 9.44 -24.14 2.45
C SER A 218 10.25 -24.29 1.18
N ASN A 219 11.02 -25.36 1.12
CA ASN A 219 11.67 -25.81 -0.10
C ASN A 219 10.72 -26.74 -0.88
N THR A 220 10.88 -26.83 -2.19
CA THR A 220 10.20 -27.81 -3.03
C THR A 220 10.80 -29.20 -2.91
N ALA A 221 12.00 -29.34 -2.31
CA ALA A 221 12.64 -30.64 -2.06
C ALA A 221 11.91 -31.39 -0.95
N ILE A 222 11.62 -32.68 -1.19
CA ILE A 222 10.97 -33.58 -0.23
C ILE A 222 11.94 -33.92 0.92
N HIS A 223 13.24 -33.90 0.66
CA HIS A 223 14.28 -34.18 1.63
C HIS A 223 15.14 -32.94 1.93
N PRO A 224 15.77 -32.90 3.15
CA PRO A 224 16.79 -31.87 3.40
C PRO A 224 17.84 -31.90 2.30
N SER A 225 18.06 -30.74 1.69
CA SER A 225 19.06 -30.55 0.64
C SER A 225 20.11 -29.57 1.15
N PRO A 226 21.38 -29.69 0.72
CA PRO A 226 22.39 -28.67 0.98
C PRO A 226 21.98 -27.26 0.52
N ASP A 227 21.07 -27.19 -0.45
CA ASP A 227 20.49 -25.94 -0.95
C ASP A 227 19.31 -25.42 -0.11
N HIS A 228 18.92 -26.16 0.91
CA HIS A 228 17.86 -25.73 1.84
C HIS A 228 18.41 -24.67 2.78
N LYS A 229 18.19 -23.41 2.42
CA LYS A 229 18.73 -22.23 3.14
C LYS A 229 17.71 -21.55 4.06
N VAL A 230 16.52 -22.12 4.21
CA VAL A 230 15.45 -21.53 5.04
C VAL A 230 15.55 -22.04 6.47
N SER A 231 15.76 -21.12 7.40
CA SER A 231 15.83 -21.41 8.83
C SER A 231 14.50 -21.18 9.55
N THR A 232 14.38 -21.63 10.81
CA THR A 232 13.24 -21.29 11.68
C THR A 232 13.08 -19.79 11.83
N LYS A 233 14.19 -19.04 11.91
CA LYS A 233 14.15 -17.56 11.97
C LYS A 233 13.61 -16.93 10.70
N ASP A 234 13.85 -17.53 9.54
CA ASP A 234 13.23 -17.08 8.28
C ASP A 234 11.73 -17.35 8.29
N ALA A 235 11.29 -18.49 8.84
CA ALA A 235 9.88 -18.79 9.00
C ALA A 235 9.20 -17.78 9.92
N GLU A 236 9.80 -17.42 11.05
CA GLU A 236 9.30 -16.39 11.96
C GLU A 236 9.19 -15.01 11.27
N SER A 237 10.23 -14.62 10.52
CA SER A 237 10.24 -13.36 9.76
C SER A 237 9.15 -13.31 8.69
N VAL A 238 8.93 -14.40 7.97
CA VAL A 238 7.83 -14.52 6.99
C VAL A 238 6.48 -14.45 7.70
N TYR A 239 6.35 -15.14 8.83
CA TYR A 239 5.09 -15.16 9.56
C TYR A 239 4.74 -13.76 10.10
N GLY A 240 5.70 -13.06 10.71
CA GLY A 240 5.52 -11.66 11.11
C GLY A 240 5.11 -10.76 9.95
N PHE A 241 5.72 -10.95 8.78
CA PHE A 241 5.36 -10.23 7.58
C PHE A 241 3.95 -10.56 7.06
N MET A 242 3.53 -11.83 7.12
CA MET A 242 2.16 -12.24 6.76
C MET A 242 1.12 -11.68 7.75
N MET A 243 1.45 -11.60 9.05
CA MET A 243 0.61 -10.92 10.04
C MET A 243 0.43 -9.44 9.71
N HIS A 244 1.52 -8.75 9.33
CA HIS A 244 1.44 -7.38 8.84
C HIS A 244 0.53 -7.26 7.62
N MET A 245 0.68 -8.13 6.62
CA MET A 245 -0.16 -8.11 5.41
C MET A 245 -1.64 -8.30 5.76
N SER A 246 -1.96 -9.31 6.58
CA SER A 246 -3.33 -9.57 7.01
C SER A 246 -3.96 -8.36 7.72
N SER A 247 -3.23 -7.76 8.65
CA SER A 247 -3.67 -6.56 9.37
C SER A 247 -3.83 -5.35 8.43
N SER A 248 -2.87 -5.15 7.52
CA SER A 248 -2.89 -4.05 6.57
C SER A 248 -4.08 -4.10 5.61
N LEU A 249 -4.54 -5.31 5.27
CA LEU A 249 -5.68 -5.55 4.38
C LEU A 249 -7.00 -5.74 5.14
N GLY A 250 -6.97 -5.88 6.46
CA GLY A 250 -8.16 -6.20 7.26
C GLY A 250 -8.76 -7.58 6.94
N VAL A 251 -7.90 -8.57 6.62
CA VAL A 251 -8.30 -9.92 6.23
C VAL A 251 -7.54 -10.97 7.05
N ASN A 252 -8.00 -12.21 7.02
CA ASN A 252 -7.32 -13.33 7.63
C ASN A 252 -6.45 -14.11 6.62
N CYS A 253 -5.73 -15.12 7.11
CA CYS A 253 -4.81 -15.93 6.31
C CYS A 253 -5.50 -16.64 5.14
N THR A 254 -6.76 -17.06 5.30
CA THR A 254 -7.51 -17.80 4.29
C THR A 254 -8.00 -16.94 3.13
N TYR A 255 -7.85 -15.63 3.23
CA TYR A 255 -8.07 -14.73 2.10
C TYR A 255 -7.09 -14.99 0.95
N CYS A 256 -5.85 -15.38 1.27
CA CYS A 256 -4.80 -15.68 0.30
C CYS A 256 -4.42 -17.17 0.26
N HIS A 257 -4.53 -17.89 1.37
CA HIS A 257 -4.06 -19.26 1.52
C HIS A 257 -5.20 -20.24 1.73
N ASN A 258 -5.00 -21.48 1.30
CA ASN A 258 -5.82 -22.61 1.75
C ASN A 258 -5.23 -23.13 3.08
N SER A 259 -6.05 -23.15 4.14
CA SER A 259 -5.60 -23.62 5.48
C SER A 259 -5.16 -25.08 5.51
N GLY A 260 -5.69 -25.92 4.63
CA GLY A 260 -5.25 -27.32 4.48
C GLY A 260 -3.93 -27.48 3.72
N SER A 261 -3.43 -26.42 3.06
CA SER A 261 -2.20 -26.47 2.26
C SER A 261 -1.61 -25.07 2.04
N PHE A 262 -1.08 -24.45 3.08
CA PHE A 262 -0.52 -23.09 3.03
C PHE A 262 0.59 -22.90 1.99
N ALA A 263 1.39 -23.95 1.75
CA ALA A 263 2.49 -23.90 0.80
C ALA A 263 2.05 -23.96 -0.67
N SER A 264 0.93 -24.62 -0.96
CA SER A 264 0.48 -24.91 -2.32
C SER A 264 -0.03 -23.65 -3.04
N TRP A 265 0.53 -23.36 -4.20
CA TRP A 265 0.05 -22.30 -5.07
C TRP A 265 -1.27 -22.68 -5.77
N ASN A 266 -1.37 -23.91 -6.24
CA ASN A 266 -2.52 -24.38 -7.00
C ASN A 266 -3.81 -24.45 -6.17
N MET A 267 -3.67 -24.56 -4.85
CA MET A 267 -4.79 -24.59 -3.91
C MET A 267 -5.03 -23.23 -3.23
N SER A 268 -4.26 -22.22 -3.56
CA SER A 268 -4.39 -20.89 -2.99
C SER A 268 -5.42 -20.05 -3.72
N GLN A 269 -5.97 -19.07 -3.02
CA GLN A 269 -6.85 -18.07 -3.62
C GLN A 269 -6.07 -17.16 -4.60
N PRO A 270 -6.71 -16.60 -5.63
CA PRO A 270 -6.07 -15.68 -6.59
C PRO A 270 -5.38 -14.48 -5.93
N GLN A 271 -5.85 -14.05 -4.77
CA GLN A 271 -5.29 -12.95 -3.99
C GLN A 271 -3.84 -13.19 -3.57
N ARG A 272 -3.40 -14.46 -3.46
CA ARG A 272 -1.99 -14.78 -3.21
C ARG A 272 -1.08 -14.32 -4.34
N ALA A 273 -1.53 -14.44 -5.59
CA ALA A 273 -0.79 -13.94 -6.74
C ALA A 273 -0.74 -12.41 -6.75
N LEU A 274 -1.85 -11.74 -6.42
CA LEU A 274 -1.87 -10.28 -6.30
C LEU A 274 -0.90 -9.80 -5.22
N ALA A 275 -0.83 -10.48 -4.08
CA ALA A 275 0.12 -10.17 -3.00
C ALA A 275 1.58 -10.39 -3.42
N TRP A 276 1.85 -11.39 -4.24
CA TRP A 276 3.19 -11.64 -4.79
C TRP A 276 3.67 -10.48 -5.68
N TYR A 277 2.79 -9.92 -6.50
CA TYR A 277 3.08 -8.70 -7.28
C TYR A 277 3.21 -7.48 -6.37
N ALA A 278 2.37 -7.35 -5.34
CA ALA A 278 2.42 -6.24 -4.39
C ALA A 278 3.77 -6.12 -3.68
N ILE A 279 4.32 -7.24 -3.18
CA ILE A 279 5.64 -7.25 -2.52
C ILE A 279 6.72 -6.68 -3.45
N ARG A 280 6.71 -7.07 -4.71
CA ARG A 280 7.67 -6.59 -5.71
C ARG A 280 7.45 -5.13 -6.07
N MET A 281 6.20 -4.72 -6.23
CA MET A 281 5.82 -3.33 -6.48
C MET A 281 6.31 -2.41 -5.35
N VAL A 282 6.04 -2.78 -4.09
CA VAL A 282 6.45 -1.98 -2.93
C VAL A 282 7.97 -1.93 -2.82
N ARG A 283 8.67 -3.04 -3.10
CA ARG A 283 10.13 -3.06 -3.16
C ARG A 283 10.66 -2.11 -4.24
N ASN A 284 10.14 -2.19 -5.45
CA ASN A 284 10.51 -1.28 -6.54
C ASN A 284 10.24 0.18 -6.17
N ALA A 285 9.09 0.49 -5.59
CA ALA A 285 8.75 1.83 -5.16
C ALA A 285 9.73 2.36 -4.10
N ASN A 286 10.11 1.52 -3.13
CA ASN A 286 11.07 1.89 -2.09
C ASN A 286 12.47 2.09 -2.64
N GLU A 287 12.97 1.18 -3.47
CA GLU A 287 14.35 1.21 -3.98
C GLU A 287 14.54 2.30 -5.03
N GLU A 288 13.64 2.37 -6.01
CA GLU A 288 13.82 3.24 -7.17
C GLU A 288 13.36 4.67 -6.92
N TYR A 289 12.39 4.88 -6.02
CA TYR A 289 11.76 6.20 -5.87
C TYR A 289 11.96 6.82 -4.49
N VAL A 290 11.90 6.02 -3.42
CA VAL A 290 11.98 6.54 -2.06
C VAL A 290 13.44 6.66 -1.59
N GLN A 291 14.24 5.59 -1.72
CA GLN A 291 15.65 5.59 -1.28
C GLN A 291 16.50 6.71 -1.89
N PRO A 292 16.38 7.04 -3.19
CA PRO A 292 17.14 8.13 -3.78
C PRO A 292 16.86 9.51 -3.18
N LEU A 293 15.74 9.67 -2.45
CA LEU A 293 15.41 10.92 -1.77
C LEU A 293 16.20 11.15 -0.47
N ALA A 294 17.04 10.22 -0.05
CA ALA A 294 17.84 10.33 1.17
C ALA A 294 18.67 11.62 1.22
N ASN A 295 19.19 12.06 0.06
CA ASN A 295 20.00 13.26 -0.05
C ASN A 295 19.18 14.56 -0.27
N VAL A 296 17.87 14.42 -0.50
CA VAL A 296 16.96 15.56 -0.75
C VAL A 296 16.20 15.93 0.51
N LEU A 297 15.79 14.94 1.29
CA LEU A 297 14.97 15.12 2.49
C LEU A 297 15.81 15.73 3.63
N PRO A 298 15.27 16.69 4.36
CA PRO A 298 15.89 17.20 5.60
C PRO A 298 15.84 16.12 6.71
N ALA A 299 16.62 16.33 7.75
CA ALA A 299 16.80 15.32 8.81
C ALA A 299 15.49 15.00 9.58
N ASP A 300 14.65 16.01 9.80
CA ASP A 300 13.34 15.86 10.46
C ASP A 300 12.29 15.10 9.64
N GLN A 301 12.57 14.88 8.35
CA GLN A 301 11.71 14.11 7.43
C GLN A 301 12.26 12.69 7.16
N LYS A 302 13.18 12.24 8.00
CA LYS A 302 13.82 10.92 7.90
C LYS A 302 13.58 10.10 9.16
N GLY A 303 13.80 8.81 9.04
CA GLY A 303 13.86 7.89 10.16
C GLY A 303 15.07 8.15 11.08
N PRO A 304 15.13 7.48 12.23
CA PRO A 304 16.20 7.68 13.24
C PRO A 304 17.61 7.47 12.69
N ASN A 305 17.75 6.65 11.66
CA ASN A 305 19.03 6.33 11.04
C ASN A 305 19.36 7.19 9.81
N GLY A 306 18.59 8.24 9.59
CA GLY A 306 18.76 9.12 8.44
C GLY A 306 18.25 8.57 7.12
N ASP A 307 17.53 7.46 7.12
CA ASP A 307 16.92 6.88 5.94
C ASP A 307 15.51 7.45 5.68
N PRO A 308 15.08 7.59 4.42
CA PRO A 308 13.74 8.05 4.10
C PRO A 308 12.66 7.11 4.66
N TYR A 309 11.52 7.67 5.04
CA TYR A 309 10.35 6.86 5.37
C TYR A 309 9.84 6.09 4.16
N LYS A 310 9.63 4.79 4.33
CA LYS A 310 9.33 3.82 3.28
C LYS A 310 7.88 3.37 3.27
N ILE A 311 7.48 2.82 2.14
CA ILE A 311 6.16 2.27 1.88
C ILE A 311 6.09 0.83 2.38
N ASN A 312 4.95 0.46 2.96
CA ASN A 312 4.55 -0.91 3.29
C ASN A 312 3.09 -1.17 2.83
N CYS A 313 2.55 -2.33 3.13
CA CYS A 313 1.18 -2.68 2.71
C CYS A 313 0.13 -1.72 3.31
N ALA A 314 0.29 -1.38 4.59
CA ALA A 314 -0.65 -0.48 5.29
C ALA A 314 -0.63 0.96 4.74
N THR A 315 0.46 1.40 4.11
CA THR A 315 0.57 2.76 3.54
C THR A 315 -0.56 3.03 2.53
N CYS A 316 -0.88 2.05 1.68
CA CYS A 316 -1.94 2.17 0.69
C CYS A 316 -3.27 1.56 1.18
N HIS A 317 -3.21 0.38 1.80
CA HIS A 317 -4.40 -0.38 2.19
C HIS A 317 -5.10 0.16 3.43
N ASN A 318 -4.33 0.58 4.46
CA ASN A 318 -4.88 1.20 5.66
C ASN A 318 -6.03 0.40 6.30
N GLY A 319 -5.84 -0.92 6.46
CA GLY A 319 -6.82 -1.83 7.07
C GLY A 319 -7.94 -2.30 6.13
N ILE A 320 -7.84 -2.03 4.84
CA ILE A 320 -8.87 -2.40 3.85
C ILE A 320 -8.21 -3.12 2.67
N ASN A 321 -8.77 -4.26 2.27
CA ASN A 321 -8.23 -5.08 1.20
C ASN A 321 -8.22 -4.41 -0.18
N LYS A 322 -9.12 -3.45 -0.42
CA LYS A 322 -9.09 -2.56 -1.59
C LYS A 322 -9.02 -1.11 -1.11
N PRO A 323 -7.90 -0.41 -1.33
CA PRO A 323 -7.81 1.01 -1.00
C PRO A 323 -9.02 1.78 -1.53
N MET A 324 -9.60 2.65 -0.71
CA MET A 324 -10.80 3.45 -1.06
C MET A 324 -11.96 2.58 -1.64
N TYR A 325 -12.10 1.35 -1.12
CA TYR A 325 -13.10 0.38 -1.57
C TYR A 325 -13.03 0.04 -3.08
N GLY A 326 -11.88 0.25 -3.72
CA GLY A 326 -11.65 -0.03 -5.13
C GLY A 326 -12.20 1.02 -6.09
N VAL A 327 -12.59 2.18 -5.60
CA VAL A 327 -13.01 3.28 -6.49
C VAL A 327 -11.77 3.89 -7.16
N SER A 328 -11.83 4.02 -8.48
CA SER A 328 -10.76 4.61 -9.28
C SER A 328 -10.93 6.12 -9.36
N MET A 329 -9.83 6.84 -9.17
CA MET A 329 -9.76 8.30 -9.39
C MET A 329 -9.10 8.64 -10.73
N ARG A 330 -9.10 7.67 -11.68
CA ARG A 330 -8.42 7.82 -12.98
C ARG A 330 -9.07 8.88 -13.87
N ALA A 331 -10.39 8.93 -13.87
CA ALA A 331 -11.13 9.87 -14.74
C ALA A 331 -10.80 11.32 -14.39
N GLU A 332 -10.68 11.61 -13.09
CA GLU A 332 -10.38 12.93 -12.57
C GLU A 332 -8.87 13.27 -12.65
N ASN A 333 -8.00 12.27 -12.77
CA ASN A 333 -6.55 12.47 -12.70
C ASN A 333 -5.80 11.67 -13.78
N PRO A 334 -6.15 11.83 -15.07
CA PRO A 334 -5.57 11.03 -16.16
C PRO A 334 -4.06 11.20 -16.31
N VAL A 335 -3.48 12.29 -15.83
CA VAL A 335 -2.03 12.57 -15.86
C VAL A 335 -1.19 11.54 -15.09
N LEU A 336 -1.79 10.79 -14.16
CA LEU A 336 -1.14 9.73 -13.39
C LEU A 336 -1.18 8.36 -14.12
N TRP A 337 -1.85 8.29 -15.28
CA TRP A 337 -1.89 7.10 -16.14
C TRP A 337 -1.31 7.43 -17.51
N PRO A 338 0.01 7.60 -17.64
CA PRO A 338 0.60 7.84 -18.94
C PRO A 338 0.29 6.66 -19.87
N ALA A 339 0.07 6.95 -21.14
CA ALA A 339 0.11 5.90 -22.16
C ALA A 339 1.45 5.19 -21.99
N ALA A 340 1.44 3.84 -22.00
CA ALA A 340 2.58 3.02 -21.63
C ALA A 340 3.89 3.60 -22.20
N VAL A 341 4.66 4.24 -21.34
CA VAL A 341 6.00 4.68 -21.71
C VAL A 341 6.83 3.41 -21.76
N VAL A 342 7.23 3.03 -22.95
CA VAL A 342 8.28 2.03 -23.13
C VAL A 342 9.48 2.56 -22.36
N SER A 343 9.74 1.95 -21.19
CA SER A 343 10.87 2.32 -20.34
C SER A 343 12.18 2.05 -21.11
N MET A 344 12.73 3.08 -21.68
CA MET A 344 14.13 3.07 -22.10
C MET A 344 14.95 3.41 -20.84
N THR A 345 15.70 2.42 -20.35
CA THR A 345 16.67 2.45 -19.24
C THR A 345 16.15 1.99 -17.87
N ALA A 346 15.77 0.74 -17.78
CA ALA A 346 16.15 -0.10 -16.64
C ALA A 346 16.55 -1.43 -17.23
N GLY A 347 17.78 -1.85 -16.96
CA GLY A 347 18.26 -3.14 -17.41
C GLY A 347 17.27 -4.23 -17.09
N THR A 348 16.82 -4.89 -18.12
CA THR A 348 16.12 -6.17 -18.16
C THR A 348 15.68 -6.77 -16.83
N MET A 349 14.47 -6.48 -16.42
CA MET A 349 13.64 -7.39 -15.67
C MET A 349 12.18 -7.26 -16.16
N ALA A 350 11.95 -7.73 -17.39
CA ALA A 350 10.62 -8.17 -17.74
C ALA A 350 10.21 -9.22 -16.69
N PRO A 351 9.02 -9.15 -16.10
CA PRO A 351 8.56 -10.21 -15.23
C PRO A 351 8.55 -11.49 -16.07
N LYS A 352 9.44 -12.43 -15.73
CA LYS A 352 9.32 -13.80 -16.22
C LYS A 352 7.90 -14.21 -15.89
N ALA A 353 7.08 -14.52 -16.89
CA ALA A 353 5.70 -14.89 -16.72
C ALA A 353 5.61 -15.87 -15.55
N GLY A 354 4.82 -15.53 -14.54
CA GLY A 354 4.50 -16.47 -13.48
C GLY A 354 3.89 -17.72 -14.11
N PRO A 355 3.91 -18.85 -13.44
CA PRO A 355 3.41 -20.10 -14.02
C PRO A 355 2.01 -19.83 -14.58
N SER A 356 1.88 -20.07 -15.89
CA SER A 356 0.63 -20.01 -16.64
C SER A 356 -0.44 -20.76 -15.84
N ALA A 357 -1.60 -20.17 -15.67
CA ALA A 357 -2.75 -20.87 -15.13
C ALA A 357 -2.89 -22.16 -15.89
N ALA A 358 -2.74 -23.30 -15.21
CA ALA A 358 -2.88 -24.59 -15.80
C ALA A 358 -4.27 -24.69 -16.46
N THR A 359 -4.29 -25.02 -17.74
CA THR A 359 -5.50 -25.39 -18.48
C THR A 359 -6.26 -26.45 -17.67
N PRO A 360 -7.58 -26.33 -17.49
CA PRO A 360 -8.32 -27.36 -16.79
C PRO A 360 -8.20 -28.67 -17.58
N VAL A 361 -7.64 -29.69 -16.95
CA VAL A 361 -7.63 -31.04 -17.50
C VAL A 361 -9.08 -31.51 -17.54
N SER A 362 -9.59 -31.68 -18.73
CA SER A 362 -10.85 -32.36 -19.02
C SER A 362 -10.81 -33.76 -18.41
N GLY A 363 -11.60 -33.98 -17.35
CA GLY A 363 -11.72 -35.29 -16.73
C GLY A 363 -12.38 -36.27 -17.68
N ALA A 364 -11.63 -37.23 -18.16
CA ALA A 364 -12.19 -38.43 -18.80
C ALA A 364 -12.89 -39.26 -17.73
N ALA A 365 -14.19 -39.47 -17.92
CA ALA A 365 -14.96 -40.45 -17.17
C ALA A 365 -14.38 -41.85 -17.46
N ALA A 366 -13.95 -42.54 -16.42
CA ALA A 366 -13.72 -43.99 -16.47
C ALA A 366 -14.77 -44.67 -15.60
N GLY A 367 -15.69 -45.36 -16.25
CA GLY A 367 -16.64 -46.26 -15.61
C GLY A 367 -15.95 -47.55 -15.12
N ARG A 368 -16.45 -48.00 -14.08
CA ARG A 368 -16.74 -49.29 -13.42
C ARG A 368 -16.35 -49.26 -11.96
#